data_3172283007add33758f6ebfc78c32786
#
_entry.id   3172283007add33758f6ebfc78c32786
#
_cell.length_a   1.000
_cell.length_b   1.000
_cell.length_c   1.000
_cell.angle_alpha   90.00
_cell.angle_beta   90.00
_cell.angle_gamma   90.00
#
_symmetry.space_group_name_H-M   'P 1'
#
loop_
_entity.id
_entity.type
_entity.pdbx_description
1 polymer ?
#
loop_
_entity_poly.entity_id
_entity_poly.type
_entity_poly.pdbx_seq_one_letter_code
_entity_poly.pdbx_strand_id
1 'polypeptide(L)'
;MKFNLICRRAVVSVFSLALFNLLSVGFVHAQAEPFYKGKQIRIVTGATAGGFYDRWARLLARVMPKYIPGNPNSIVQNMPGGGSLVAMNYVSGVAKPDGLTAVMPNSNAYLEQLSGHKEVRFDLRKFHIIGSQEKNYMLLYMRADAPYKTIPDIIKATEAPKCGTTGVGSAGYILDRVLDLAFGAKINTVMGYPGGNEIDLAVEKGEIQCRGNTILPHYGREPFDTWHKKGFDRHLIQTARKRDPLVPEAPTIYELMDQYKTTDNNRRIAQVLLGGAEFGRFMLVAPGTPPDRVKILREAYVKAMNDPELIAEAKKGRMDMDPSTGEELQAMLQEIMNQPKDVIERVKKVLQD
;
A
#
# COMPACT_ATOMS: atom_id res chain seq x y z
N MET A 1 58.16 43.13 -56.31
CA MET A 1 56.78 42.61 -56.37
C MET A 1 56.59 41.33 -55.50
N LYS A 2 57.27 41.16 -54.36
CA LYS A 2 57.13 39.98 -53.46
C LYS A 2 56.73 40.28 -52.00
N PHE A 3 56.54 41.55 -51.64
CA PHE A 3 56.25 41.97 -50.27
C PHE A 3 54.75 42.04 -49.94
N ASN A 4 53.86 42.09 -50.94
CA ASN A 4 52.41 42.24 -50.70
C ASN A 4 51.62 40.93 -50.50
N LEU A 5 52.28 39.76 -50.73
CA LEU A 5 51.56 38.44 -50.56
C LEU A 5 51.62 37.91 -49.16
N ILE A 6 52.67 38.27 -48.37
CA ILE A 6 52.83 37.77 -46.98
C ILE A 6 51.86 38.46 -46.00
N CYS A 7 51.67 39.78 -46.18
CA CYS A 7 50.68 40.53 -45.34
C CYS A 7 49.22 40.10 -45.56
N ARG A 8 48.83 39.74 -46.79
CA ARG A 8 47.48 39.26 -47.07
C ARG A 8 47.18 37.91 -46.47
N ARG A 9 48.15 36.98 -46.37
CA ARG A 9 47.99 35.66 -45.75
C ARG A 9 47.94 35.72 -44.21
N ALA A 10 48.67 36.62 -43.58
CA ALA A 10 48.66 36.84 -42.16
C ALA A 10 47.33 37.44 -41.68
N VAL A 11 46.74 38.41 -42.41
CA VAL A 11 45.44 39.00 -42.01
C VAL A 11 44.30 38.05 -42.21
N VAL A 12 44.29 37.18 -43.22
CA VAL A 12 43.24 36.17 -43.42
C VAL A 12 43.33 35.08 -42.34
N SER A 13 44.54 34.66 -41.90
CA SER A 13 44.72 33.68 -40.87
C SER A 13 44.28 34.16 -39.45
N VAL A 14 44.51 35.43 -39.11
CA VAL A 14 44.09 36.03 -37.85
C VAL A 14 42.56 36.21 -37.80
N PHE A 15 41.92 36.58 -38.94
CA PHE A 15 40.47 36.68 -38.99
C PHE A 15 39.78 35.31 -38.90
N SER A 16 40.35 34.25 -39.47
CA SER A 16 39.82 32.89 -39.37
C SER A 16 39.94 32.33 -37.96
N LEU A 17 41.01 32.63 -37.21
CA LEU A 17 41.16 32.21 -35.80
C LEU A 17 40.20 32.96 -34.86
N ALA A 18 39.93 34.25 -35.15
CA ALA A 18 38.98 35.05 -34.37
C ALA A 18 37.52 34.61 -34.59
N LEU A 19 37.16 34.20 -35.81
CA LEU A 19 35.83 33.69 -36.14
C LEU A 19 35.58 32.30 -35.54
N PHE A 20 36.61 31.45 -35.35
CA PHE A 20 36.50 30.14 -34.76
C PHE A 20 36.32 30.20 -33.24
N ASN A 21 36.84 31.23 -32.57
CA ASN A 21 36.62 31.43 -31.13
C ASN A 21 35.24 32.06 -30.77
N LEU A 22 34.59 32.73 -31.74
CA LEU A 22 33.23 33.28 -31.53
C LEU A 22 32.11 32.23 -31.66
N LEU A 23 32.40 31.04 -32.25
CA LEU A 23 31.46 29.94 -32.39
C LEU A 23 31.47 28.97 -31.21
N SER A 24 32.37 29.16 -30.24
CA SER A 24 32.42 28.43 -28.97
C SER A 24 31.54 29.08 -27.89
N VAL A 25 30.44 29.75 -28.26
CA VAL A 25 29.38 30.06 -27.32
C VAL A 25 28.77 28.70 -26.93
N GLY A 26 29.31 28.13 -25.86
CA GLY A 26 28.79 26.92 -25.27
C GLY A 26 27.28 27.07 -25.11
N PHE A 27 26.52 26.15 -25.68
CA PHE A 27 25.13 25.98 -25.33
C PHE A 27 25.11 25.75 -23.82
N VAL A 28 24.97 26.81 -23.04
CA VAL A 28 24.53 26.72 -21.67
C VAL A 28 23.15 26.09 -21.79
N HIS A 29 23.07 24.76 -21.65
CA HIS A 29 21.81 24.09 -21.47
C HIS A 29 21.25 24.71 -20.19
N ALA A 30 20.37 25.68 -20.34
CA ALA A 30 19.56 26.13 -19.22
C ALA A 30 18.85 24.89 -18.70
N GLN A 31 19.37 24.35 -17.63
CA GLN A 31 18.78 23.17 -16.97
C GLN A 31 17.37 23.60 -16.55
N ALA A 32 16.36 23.09 -17.24
CA ALA A 32 14.97 23.44 -16.95
C ALA A 32 14.74 23.27 -15.46
N GLU A 33 14.10 24.25 -14.83
CA GLU A 33 13.81 24.16 -13.40
C GLU A 33 13.07 22.85 -13.09
N PRO A 34 13.43 22.17 -12.00
CA PRO A 34 12.76 20.93 -11.60
C PRO A 34 11.24 21.15 -11.47
N PHE A 35 10.45 20.27 -12.07
CA PHE A 35 8.99 20.38 -12.07
C PHE A 35 8.41 20.59 -10.67
N TYR A 36 8.97 19.93 -9.64
CA TYR A 36 8.47 19.97 -8.28
C TYR A 36 8.87 21.22 -7.47
N LYS A 37 9.76 22.09 -8.01
CA LYS A 37 10.19 23.32 -7.31
C LYS A 37 8.99 24.23 -7.02
N GLY A 38 8.83 24.62 -5.75
CA GLY A 38 7.72 25.48 -5.30
C GLY A 38 6.33 24.82 -5.35
N LYS A 39 6.25 23.52 -5.59
CA LYS A 39 4.99 22.76 -5.59
C LYS A 39 4.74 22.02 -4.29
N GLN A 40 3.52 21.53 -4.14
CA GLN A 40 3.11 20.71 -3.00
C GLN A 40 2.65 19.34 -3.47
N ILE A 41 3.23 18.28 -2.89
CA ILE A 41 2.76 16.90 -3.08
C ILE A 41 1.69 16.60 -2.01
N ARG A 42 0.61 15.95 -2.43
CA ARG A 42 -0.45 15.47 -1.56
C ARG A 42 -0.43 13.94 -1.52
N ILE A 43 -0.29 13.37 -0.34
CA ILE A 43 -0.47 11.92 -0.13
C ILE A 43 -1.87 11.71 0.47
N VAL A 44 -2.77 11.16 -0.34
CA VAL A 44 -4.11 10.77 0.11
C VAL A 44 -4.03 9.39 0.75
N THR A 45 -4.58 9.23 1.94
CA THR A 45 -4.72 7.89 2.56
C THR A 45 -6.18 7.54 2.75
N GLY A 46 -6.55 6.29 2.41
CA GLY A 46 -7.90 5.76 2.58
C GLY A 46 -8.25 5.35 4.01
N ALA A 47 -7.49 5.85 5.00
CA ALA A 47 -7.64 5.52 6.41
C ALA A 47 -7.90 6.77 7.26
N THR A 48 -8.45 6.58 8.47
CA THR A 48 -8.62 7.65 9.46
C THR A 48 -7.28 8.10 10.03
N ALA A 49 -7.24 9.34 10.55
CA ALA A 49 -6.05 9.92 11.17
C ALA A 49 -5.58 9.08 12.37
N GLY A 50 -4.26 8.98 12.56
CA GLY A 50 -3.62 8.21 13.64
C GLY A 50 -3.58 6.71 13.39
N GLY A 51 -4.28 6.19 12.36
CA GLY A 51 -4.16 4.80 11.92
C GLY A 51 -2.79 4.51 11.30
N PHE A 52 -2.47 3.23 11.12
CA PHE A 52 -1.13 2.84 10.67
C PHE A 52 -0.79 3.32 9.25
N TYR A 53 -1.77 3.36 8.34
CA TYR A 53 -1.62 3.97 7.01
C TYR A 53 -1.33 5.47 7.09
N ASP A 54 -2.01 6.19 7.98
CA ASP A 54 -1.78 7.62 8.19
C ASP A 54 -0.39 7.91 8.75
N ARG A 55 0.08 7.08 9.68
CA ARG A 55 1.43 7.20 10.25
C ARG A 55 2.51 7.05 9.18
N TRP A 56 2.41 6.03 8.31
CA TRP A 56 3.31 5.84 7.18
C TRP A 56 3.24 6.98 6.17
N ALA A 57 2.03 7.42 5.82
CA ALA A 57 1.84 8.55 4.91
C ALA A 57 2.53 9.82 5.42
N ARG A 58 2.42 10.11 6.73
CA ARG A 58 3.07 11.27 7.36
C ARG A 58 4.59 11.15 7.41
N LEU A 59 5.10 9.96 7.66
CA LEU A 59 6.54 9.72 7.66
C LEU A 59 7.12 9.90 6.25
N LEU A 60 6.49 9.33 5.23
CA LEU A 60 6.86 9.54 3.83
C LEU A 60 6.73 11.00 3.41
N ALA A 61 5.66 11.69 3.80
CA ALA A 61 5.46 13.11 3.48
C ALA A 61 6.57 14.00 4.05
N ARG A 62 7.18 13.61 5.16
CA ARG A 62 8.29 14.36 5.78
C ARG A 62 9.64 14.05 5.12
N VAL A 63 9.91 12.80 4.77
CA VAL A 63 11.26 12.38 4.35
C VAL A 63 11.42 12.34 2.83
N MET A 64 10.45 11.78 2.09
CA MET A 64 10.56 11.57 0.65
C MET A 64 10.84 12.87 -0.16
N PRO A 65 10.27 14.05 0.18
CA PRO A 65 10.53 15.30 -0.54
C PRO A 65 12.00 15.69 -0.62
N LYS A 66 12.83 15.31 0.36
CA LYS A 66 14.29 15.57 0.36
C LYS A 66 14.99 15.01 -0.88
N TYR A 67 14.43 13.95 -1.46
CA TYR A 67 14.98 13.21 -2.60
C TYR A 67 14.31 13.54 -3.93
N ILE A 68 13.32 14.44 -3.91
CA ILE A 68 12.63 14.90 -5.12
C ILE A 68 13.29 16.20 -5.61
N PRO A 69 13.76 16.26 -6.87
CA PRO A 69 14.32 17.49 -7.43
C PRO A 69 13.36 18.68 -7.25
N GLY A 70 13.85 19.76 -6.63
CA GLY A 70 13.04 20.93 -6.28
C GLY A 70 12.49 20.92 -4.85
N ASN A 71 12.71 19.85 -4.08
CA ASN A 71 12.36 19.72 -2.66
C ASN A 71 10.95 20.27 -2.32
N PRO A 72 9.89 19.68 -2.91
CA PRO A 72 8.52 20.18 -2.74
C PRO A 72 8.03 20.04 -1.30
N ASN A 73 7.08 20.87 -0.91
CA ASN A 73 6.31 20.61 0.32
C ASN A 73 5.45 19.35 0.14
N SER A 74 5.13 18.69 1.25
CA SER A 74 4.24 17.53 1.22
C SER A 74 3.23 17.57 2.36
N ILE A 75 1.99 17.15 2.06
CA ILE A 75 0.89 17.06 3.02
C ILE A 75 0.20 15.71 2.93
N VAL A 76 -0.43 15.30 4.04
CA VAL A 76 -1.29 14.10 4.08
C VAL A 76 -2.74 14.51 4.20
N GLN A 77 -3.60 13.86 3.42
CA GLN A 77 -5.05 14.03 3.45
C GLN A 77 -5.74 12.68 3.69
N ASN A 78 -6.49 12.58 4.77
CA ASN A 78 -7.28 11.39 5.07
C ASN A 78 -8.61 11.43 4.32
N MET A 79 -8.92 10.36 3.57
CA MET A 79 -10.18 10.14 2.87
C MET A 79 -10.69 8.72 3.15
N PRO A 80 -11.15 8.44 4.39
CA PRO A 80 -11.67 7.13 4.74
C PRO A 80 -13.00 6.83 4.05
N GLY A 81 -13.37 5.55 3.99
CA GLY A 81 -14.64 5.08 3.49
C GLY A 81 -14.52 3.97 2.45
N GLY A 82 -15.41 2.98 2.54
CA GLY A 82 -15.54 1.87 1.62
C GLY A 82 -14.25 1.07 1.41
N GLY A 83 -13.46 0.82 2.47
CA GLY A 83 -12.20 0.08 2.29
C GLY A 83 -11.14 0.81 1.44
N SER A 84 -11.14 2.14 1.42
CA SER A 84 -10.33 3.06 0.58
C SER A 84 -10.94 3.39 -0.79
N LEU A 85 -12.14 2.93 -1.07
CA LEU A 85 -12.83 3.20 -2.34
C LEU A 85 -12.97 4.70 -2.63
N VAL A 86 -13.31 5.50 -1.59
CA VAL A 86 -13.44 6.96 -1.69
C VAL A 86 -12.13 7.59 -2.17
N ALA A 87 -11.00 7.24 -1.53
CA ALA A 87 -9.68 7.76 -1.86
C ALA A 87 -9.24 7.35 -3.28
N MET A 88 -9.46 6.10 -3.66
CA MET A 88 -9.11 5.57 -4.98
C MET A 88 -9.91 6.23 -6.10
N ASN A 89 -11.23 6.37 -5.93
CA ASN A 89 -12.10 7.06 -6.89
C ASN A 89 -11.71 8.53 -7.05
N TYR A 90 -11.37 9.21 -5.94
CA TYR A 90 -10.91 10.59 -5.99
C TYR A 90 -9.62 10.73 -6.81
N VAL A 91 -8.63 9.89 -6.55
CA VAL A 91 -7.34 9.99 -7.26
C VAL A 91 -7.45 9.55 -8.71
N SER A 92 -8.35 8.60 -9.01
CA SER A 92 -8.58 8.16 -10.39
C SER A 92 -9.33 9.16 -11.26
N GLY A 93 -10.33 9.86 -10.69
CA GLY A 93 -11.29 10.62 -11.49
C GLY A 93 -11.29 12.13 -11.25
N VAL A 94 -10.70 12.62 -10.14
CA VAL A 94 -10.75 14.02 -9.74
C VAL A 94 -9.36 14.66 -9.67
N ALA A 95 -8.36 13.96 -9.11
CA ALA A 95 -7.00 14.46 -9.02
C ALA A 95 -6.37 14.59 -10.40
N LYS A 96 -5.59 15.64 -10.62
CA LYS A 96 -4.83 15.80 -11.87
C LYS A 96 -3.73 14.72 -11.94
N PRO A 97 -3.53 14.10 -13.11
CA PRO A 97 -2.48 13.08 -13.27
C PRO A 97 -1.11 13.74 -13.54
N ASP A 98 -0.72 14.67 -12.71
CA ASP A 98 0.49 15.47 -12.86
C ASP A 98 1.64 15.03 -11.93
N GLY A 99 1.44 13.97 -11.14
CA GLY A 99 2.42 13.46 -10.18
C GLY A 99 2.47 14.24 -8.86
N LEU A 100 1.55 15.19 -8.62
CA LEU A 100 1.46 15.93 -7.36
C LEU A 100 0.48 15.30 -6.36
N THR A 101 -0.30 14.30 -6.79
CA THR A 101 -1.20 13.56 -5.89
C THR A 101 -0.87 12.07 -5.93
N ALA A 102 -0.50 11.52 -4.79
CA ALA A 102 -0.34 10.08 -4.57
C ALA A 102 -1.46 9.56 -3.67
N VAL A 103 -1.72 8.25 -3.72
CA VAL A 103 -2.67 7.58 -2.83
C VAL A 103 -2.04 6.37 -2.16
N MET A 104 -2.37 6.15 -0.89
CA MET A 104 -2.05 4.94 -0.12
C MET A 104 -3.37 4.27 0.27
N PRO A 105 -3.89 3.33 -0.54
CA PRO A 105 -5.11 2.60 -0.26
C PRO A 105 -4.85 1.39 0.63
N ASN A 106 -5.91 0.69 1.03
CA ASN A 106 -5.80 -0.64 1.58
C ASN A 106 -5.12 -1.59 0.58
N SER A 107 -4.32 -2.52 1.09
CA SER A 107 -3.55 -3.48 0.29
C SER A 107 -4.39 -4.32 -0.67
N ASN A 108 -5.65 -4.56 -0.32
CA ASN A 108 -6.60 -5.35 -1.11
C ASN A 108 -7.48 -4.53 -2.06
N ALA A 109 -7.10 -3.28 -2.40
CA ALA A 109 -7.88 -2.43 -3.32
C ALA A 109 -8.14 -3.08 -4.70
N TYR A 110 -7.29 -4.00 -5.15
CA TYR A 110 -7.51 -4.79 -6.37
C TYR A 110 -8.73 -5.71 -6.27
N LEU A 111 -9.07 -6.20 -5.07
CA LEU A 111 -10.24 -7.06 -4.85
C LEU A 111 -11.55 -6.28 -4.97
N GLU A 112 -11.58 -4.99 -4.64
CA GLU A 112 -12.73 -4.13 -4.89
C GLU A 112 -13.07 -4.11 -6.40
N GLN A 113 -12.03 -3.99 -7.24
CA GLN A 113 -12.21 -4.05 -8.69
C GLN A 113 -12.60 -5.45 -9.17
N LEU A 114 -11.95 -6.51 -8.68
CA LEU A 114 -12.24 -7.89 -9.04
C LEU A 114 -13.64 -8.32 -8.62
N SER A 115 -14.15 -7.82 -7.49
CA SER A 115 -15.52 -8.11 -7.03
C SER A 115 -16.60 -7.57 -7.98
N GLY A 116 -16.25 -6.61 -8.84
CA GLY A 116 -17.19 -5.91 -9.71
C GLY A 116 -18.12 -4.95 -8.95
N HIS A 117 -17.65 -4.42 -7.83
CA HIS A 117 -18.39 -3.47 -6.99
C HIS A 117 -18.78 -2.23 -7.81
N LYS A 118 -20.05 -1.84 -7.78
CA LYS A 118 -20.60 -0.77 -8.66
C LYS A 118 -19.97 0.60 -8.44
N GLU A 119 -19.50 0.86 -7.24
CA GLU A 119 -18.87 2.11 -6.82
C GLU A 119 -17.40 2.21 -7.23
N VAL A 120 -16.77 1.14 -7.76
CA VAL A 120 -15.42 1.19 -8.31
C VAL A 120 -15.41 1.97 -9.61
N ARG A 121 -14.73 3.13 -9.59
CA ARG A 121 -14.59 4.03 -10.76
C ARG A 121 -13.14 4.17 -11.19
N PHE A 122 -12.32 3.16 -10.90
CA PHE A 122 -10.90 3.12 -11.25
C PHE A 122 -10.55 1.79 -11.91
N ASP A 123 -9.44 1.80 -12.64
CA ASP A 123 -8.76 0.59 -13.10
C ASP A 123 -7.35 0.57 -12.54
N LEU A 124 -7.13 -0.27 -11.53
CA LEU A 124 -5.87 -0.33 -10.78
C LEU A 124 -4.69 -0.71 -11.69
N ARG A 125 -4.93 -1.47 -12.78
CA ARG A 125 -3.91 -1.84 -13.77
C ARG A 125 -3.28 -0.63 -14.46
N LYS A 126 -3.98 0.52 -14.47
CA LYS A 126 -3.55 1.77 -15.10
C LYS A 126 -2.80 2.71 -14.15
N PHE A 127 -2.85 2.44 -12.84
CA PHE A 127 -2.09 3.21 -11.86
C PHE A 127 -0.61 2.85 -11.93
N HIS A 128 0.24 3.79 -11.50
CA HIS A 128 1.66 3.54 -11.34
C HIS A 128 1.99 3.35 -9.88
N ILE A 129 2.49 2.17 -9.52
CA ILE A 129 2.94 1.88 -8.16
C ILE A 129 4.30 2.53 -7.94
N ILE A 130 4.46 3.24 -6.83
CA ILE A 130 5.69 3.93 -6.45
C ILE A 130 6.55 3.04 -5.56
N GLY A 131 5.96 2.32 -4.63
CA GLY A 131 6.61 1.36 -3.75
C GLY A 131 5.73 1.01 -2.57
N SER A 132 6.18 0.08 -1.72
CA SER A 132 5.55 -0.30 -0.46
C SER A 132 6.60 -0.45 0.65
N GLN A 133 6.27 0.01 1.86
CA GLN A 133 7.19 0.09 2.99
C GLN A 133 7.35 -1.24 3.73
N GLU A 134 6.34 -2.11 3.66
CA GLU A 134 6.25 -3.35 4.42
C GLU A 134 5.33 -4.36 3.77
N LYS A 135 5.42 -5.62 4.13
CA LYS A 135 4.39 -6.62 3.88
C LYS A 135 3.30 -6.52 4.93
N ASN A 136 2.11 -7.04 4.63
CA ASN A 136 0.92 -6.76 5.42
C ASN A 136 0.14 -8.04 5.78
N TYR A 137 0.83 -9.00 6.41
CA TYR A 137 0.19 -10.23 6.85
C TYR A 137 -0.90 -9.96 7.89
N MET A 138 -1.97 -10.74 7.85
CA MET A 138 -3.16 -10.55 8.66
C MET A 138 -3.17 -11.51 9.85
N LEU A 139 -3.87 -11.10 10.91
CA LEU A 139 -4.28 -11.95 12.02
C LEU A 139 -5.76 -11.72 12.35
N LEU A 140 -6.42 -12.73 12.90
CA LEU A 140 -7.71 -12.58 13.55
C LEU A 140 -7.51 -12.50 15.05
N TYR A 141 -7.80 -11.35 15.64
CA TYR A 141 -7.89 -11.25 17.08
C TYR A 141 -9.35 -11.32 17.58
N MET A 142 -9.52 -11.86 18.75
CA MET A 142 -10.80 -12.10 19.41
C MET A 142 -10.71 -11.62 20.86
N ARG A 143 -11.77 -11.00 21.39
CA ARG A 143 -11.87 -10.73 22.82
C ARG A 143 -11.66 -12.01 23.64
N ALA A 144 -10.87 -11.92 24.70
CA ALA A 144 -10.54 -13.09 25.51
C ALA A 144 -11.75 -13.66 26.27
N ASP A 145 -12.76 -12.83 26.55
CA ASP A 145 -14.02 -13.24 27.20
C ASP A 145 -15.04 -13.85 26.22
N ALA A 146 -14.80 -13.78 24.90
CA ALA A 146 -15.66 -14.44 23.92
C ALA A 146 -15.54 -15.99 24.00
N PRO A 147 -16.62 -16.74 23.69
CA PRO A 147 -16.61 -18.19 23.77
C PRO A 147 -15.73 -18.90 22.73
N TYR A 148 -15.27 -18.17 21.72
CA TYR A 148 -14.46 -18.69 20.60
C TYR A 148 -12.97 -18.58 20.92
N LYS A 149 -12.34 -19.70 21.29
CA LYS A 149 -10.91 -19.74 21.67
C LYS A 149 -9.99 -20.13 20.52
N THR A 150 -10.54 -20.82 19.53
CA THR A 150 -9.83 -21.37 18.36
C THR A 150 -10.71 -21.30 17.11
N ILE A 151 -10.13 -21.48 15.92
CA ILE A 151 -10.90 -21.61 14.68
C ILE A 151 -11.90 -22.79 14.71
N PRO A 152 -11.55 -23.98 15.25
CA PRO A 152 -12.53 -25.05 15.49
C PRO A 152 -13.77 -24.65 16.30
N ASP A 153 -13.65 -23.74 17.25
CA ASP A 153 -14.80 -23.26 18.02
C ASP A 153 -15.74 -22.43 17.14
N ILE A 154 -15.21 -21.63 16.25
CA ILE A 154 -16.00 -20.85 15.28
C ILE A 154 -16.71 -21.78 14.30
N ILE A 155 -16.01 -22.83 13.79
CA ILE A 155 -16.60 -23.81 12.86
C ILE A 155 -17.81 -24.53 13.49
N LYS A 156 -17.74 -24.83 14.78
CA LYS A 156 -18.78 -25.57 15.51
C LYS A 156 -19.85 -24.66 16.13
N ALA A 157 -19.66 -23.36 16.09
CA ALA A 157 -20.54 -22.41 16.75
C ALA A 157 -21.94 -22.39 16.11
N THR A 158 -22.96 -22.39 16.96
CA THR A 158 -24.35 -22.16 16.53
C THR A 158 -24.64 -20.72 16.23
N GLU A 159 -23.95 -19.79 16.90
CA GLU A 159 -23.97 -18.35 16.63
C GLU A 159 -22.58 -17.91 16.16
N ALA A 160 -22.52 -17.26 15.01
CA ALA A 160 -21.26 -16.76 14.47
C ALA A 160 -20.77 -15.51 15.22
N PRO A 161 -19.46 -15.39 15.52
CA PRO A 161 -18.93 -14.18 16.14
C PRO A 161 -19.11 -12.96 15.22
N LYS A 162 -19.36 -11.79 15.84
CA LYS A 162 -19.43 -10.51 15.12
C LYS A 162 -18.03 -9.92 15.02
N CYS A 163 -17.51 -9.75 13.80
CA CYS A 163 -16.24 -9.08 13.53
C CYS A 163 -16.45 -7.78 12.75
N GLY A 164 -15.76 -6.73 13.14
CA GLY A 164 -15.87 -5.42 12.49
C GLY A 164 -14.91 -5.23 11.32
N THR A 165 -15.36 -4.50 10.29
CA THR A 165 -14.54 -4.19 9.11
C THR A 165 -14.95 -2.89 8.43
N THR A 166 -14.05 -2.28 7.65
CA THR A 166 -14.30 -1.03 6.92
C THR A 166 -14.99 -1.25 5.57
N GLY A 167 -14.89 -2.46 4.99
CA GLY A 167 -15.47 -2.78 3.68
C GLY A 167 -14.75 -3.94 3.01
N VAL A 168 -15.16 -4.29 1.79
CA VAL A 168 -14.73 -5.47 1.02
C VAL A 168 -13.20 -5.54 0.82
N GLY A 169 -12.51 -4.41 0.61
CA GLY A 169 -11.04 -4.36 0.47
C GLY A 169 -10.26 -4.45 1.78
N SER A 170 -10.93 -4.51 2.93
CA SER A 170 -10.23 -4.53 4.23
C SER A 170 -9.70 -5.91 4.60
N ALA A 171 -8.61 -5.92 5.39
CA ALA A 171 -8.00 -7.16 5.88
C ALA A 171 -9.02 -8.05 6.63
N GLY A 172 -9.89 -7.44 7.45
CA GLY A 172 -10.91 -8.17 8.20
C GLY A 172 -11.89 -8.89 7.29
N TYR A 173 -12.46 -8.18 6.32
CA TYR A 173 -13.40 -8.78 5.37
C TYR A 173 -12.78 -9.94 4.59
N ILE A 174 -11.58 -9.74 4.05
CA ILE A 174 -10.88 -10.79 3.28
C ILE A 174 -10.60 -12.01 4.17
N LEU A 175 -10.15 -11.79 5.39
CA LEU A 175 -9.85 -12.90 6.31
C LEU A 175 -11.13 -13.67 6.64
N ASP A 176 -12.26 -13.00 6.93
CA ASP A 176 -13.56 -13.63 7.20
C ASP A 176 -14.00 -14.51 6.00
N ARG A 177 -13.88 -14.00 4.76
CA ARG A 177 -14.22 -14.76 3.55
C ARG A 177 -13.31 -15.97 3.34
N VAL A 178 -12.01 -15.82 3.60
CA VAL A 178 -11.05 -16.94 3.46
C VAL A 178 -11.29 -18.00 4.50
N LEU A 179 -11.65 -17.63 5.74
CA LEU A 179 -11.98 -18.58 6.82
C LEU A 179 -13.22 -19.40 6.49
N ASP A 180 -14.28 -18.78 5.95
CA ASP A 180 -15.45 -19.50 5.48
C ASP A 180 -15.11 -20.41 4.28
N LEU A 181 -14.43 -19.90 3.28
CA LEU A 181 -14.02 -20.67 2.08
C LEU A 181 -13.16 -21.89 2.43
N ALA A 182 -12.18 -21.71 3.31
CA ALA A 182 -11.18 -22.73 3.59
C ALA A 182 -11.66 -23.77 4.60
N PHE A 183 -12.49 -23.37 5.57
CA PHE A 183 -12.82 -24.17 6.75
C PHE A 183 -14.31 -24.24 7.08
N GLY A 184 -15.17 -23.42 6.43
CA GLY A 184 -16.56 -23.26 6.83
C GLY A 184 -16.73 -22.48 8.14
N ALA A 185 -15.72 -21.74 8.59
CA ALA A 185 -15.76 -20.94 9.80
C ALA A 185 -16.53 -19.64 9.54
N LYS A 186 -17.81 -19.64 9.85
CA LYS A 186 -18.71 -18.51 9.59
C LYS A 186 -18.49 -17.37 10.57
N ILE A 187 -18.43 -16.16 10.02
CA ILE A 187 -18.27 -14.91 10.76
C ILE A 187 -19.39 -13.95 10.34
N ASN A 188 -20.05 -13.34 11.34
CA ASN A 188 -20.97 -12.24 11.10
C ASN A 188 -20.18 -10.95 10.92
N THR A 189 -19.89 -10.61 9.67
CA THR A 189 -19.05 -9.46 9.30
C THR A 189 -19.86 -8.15 9.35
N VAL A 190 -19.55 -7.28 10.31
CA VAL A 190 -20.16 -5.95 10.48
C VAL A 190 -19.34 -4.93 9.71
N MET A 191 -19.86 -4.45 8.57
CA MET A 191 -19.19 -3.50 7.67
C MET A 191 -19.56 -2.04 8.00
N GLY A 192 -18.77 -1.11 7.41
CA GLY A 192 -19.11 0.32 7.40
C GLY A 192 -18.42 1.16 8.48
N TYR A 193 -17.51 0.57 9.26
CA TYR A 193 -16.68 1.37 10.15
C TYR A 193 -15.79 2.34 9.34
N PRO A 194 -15.63 3.60 9.76
CA PRO A 194 -14.79 4.57 9.06
C PRO A 194 -13.31 4.17 9.00
N GLY A 195 -12.81 3.51 10.05
CA GLY A 195 -11.40 3.09 10.15
C GLY A 195 -11.17 2.07 11.26
N GLY A 196 -9.90 1.68 11.40
CA GLY A 196 -9.49 0.67 12.36
C GLY A 196 -9.68 1.09 13.82
N ASN A 197 -9.49 2.37 14.14
CA ASN A 197 -9.63 2.86 15.51
C ASN A 197 -11.07 2.73 16.01
N GLU A 198 -12.03 2.98 15.14
CA GLU A 198 -13.46 2.87 15.44
C GLU A 198 -13.89 1.41 15.64
N ILE A 199 -13.28 0.49 14.89
CA ILE A 199 -13.48 -0.95 15.07
C ILE A 199 -12.90 -1.40 16.41
N ASP A 200 -11.67 -0.99 16.75
CA ASP A 200 -10.99 -1.35 17.99
C ASP A 200 -11.80 -0.85 19.21
N LEU A 201 -12.36 0.38 19.12
CA LEU A 201 -13.25 0.92 20.15
C LEU A 201 -14.53 0.10 20.30
N ALA A 202 -15.14 -0.38 19.22
CA ALA A 202 -16.33 -1.23 19.25
C ALA A 202 -16.02 -2.60 19.87
N VAL A 203 -14.83 -3.17 19.61
CA VAL A 203 -14.35 -4.38 20.29
C VAL A 203 -14.17 -4.12 21.78
N GLU A 204 -13.54 -3.01 22.17
CA GLU A 204 -13.33 -2.67 23.57
C GLU A 204 -14.64 -2.53 24.33
N LYS A 205 -15.65 -1.91 23.73
CA LYS A 205 -17.00 -1.77 24.30
C LYS A 205 -17.83 -3.07 24.30
N GLY A 206 -17.39 -4.11 23.59
CA GLY A 206 -18.13 -5.39 23.48
C GLY A 206 -19.28 -5.34 22.47
N GLU A 207 -19.35 -4.34 21.61
CA GLU A 207 -20.35 -4.27 20.53
C GLU A 207 -20.11 -5.36 19.47
N ILE A 208 -18.84 -5.72 19.27
CA ILE A 208 -18.36 -6.83 18.45
C ILE A 208 -17.27 -7.61 19.20
N GLN A 209 -17.05 -8.87 18.81
CA GLN A 209 -16.10 -9.74 19.51
C GLN A 209 -14.71 -9.78 18.87
N CYS A 210 -14.58 -9.48 17.58
CA CYS A 210 -13.37 -9.76 16.83
C CYS A 210 -13.12 -8.76 15.69
N ARG A 211 -11.88 -8.83 15.20
CA ARG A 211 -11.45 -8.12 14.01
C ARG A 211 -10.32 -8.86 13.33
N GLY A 212 -10.39 -9.00 11.99
CA GLY A 212 -9.22 -9.25 11.18
C GLY A 212 -8.41 -7.96 11.05
N ASN A 213 -7.17 -7.99 11.49
CA ASN A 213 -6.23 -6.87 11.41
C ASN A 213 -4.92 -7.34 10.77
N THR A 214 -4.01 -6.42 10.51
CA THR A 214 -2.64 -6.76 10.11
C THR A 214 -1.75 -6.88 11.35
N ILE A 215 -0.75 -7.77 11.30
CA ILE A 215 0.08 -8.12 12.47
C ILE A 215 0.78 -6.88 13.03
N LEU A 216 1.53 -6.13 12.20
CA LEU A 216 2.30 -4.99 12.66
C LEU A 216 1.48 -3.91 13.35
N PRO A 217 0.34 -3.42 12.82
CA PRO A 217 -0.52 -2.50 13.53
C PRO A 217 -1.05 -3.01 14.84
N HIS A 218 -1.20 -4.33 14.98
CA HIS A 218 -1.68 -4.96 16.21
C HIS A 218 -0.62 -5.00 17.31
N TYR A 219 0.65 -4.75 16.98
CA TYR A 219 1.78 -4.67 17.94
C TYR A 219 2.45 -3.30 17.97
N GLY A 220 2.03 -2.37 17.12
CA GLY A 220 2.69 -1.08 16.92
C GLY A 220 2.05 0.11 17.61
N ARG A 221 0.94 -0.04 18.34
CA ARG A 221 0.20 1.10 18.91
C ARG A 221 -0.79 0.71 20.01
N GLU A 222 -1.27 1.69 20.75
CA GLU A 222 -2.47 1.56 21.57
C GLU A 222 -3.75 1.40 20.70
N PRO A 223 -4.79 0.69 21.17
CA PRO A 223 -4.93 0.12 22.52
C PRO A 223 -4.26 -1.25 22.72
N PHE A 224 -3.65 -1.83 21.69
CA PHE A 224 -3.15 -3.21 21.68
C PHE A 224 -2.07 -3.46 22.73
N ASP A 225 -1.13 -2.51 22.95
CA ASP A 225 -0.12 -2.64 23.99
C ASP A 225 -0.74 -2.83 25.38
N THR A 226 -1.84 -2.14 25.66
CA THR A 226 -2.60 -2.27 26.91
C THR A 226 -3.40 -3.57 26.93
N TRP A 227 -3.99 -3.97 25.80
CA TRP A 227 -4.77 -5.21 25.70
C TRP A 227 -3.91 -6.44 25.92
N HIS A 228 -2.74 -6.52 25.28
CA HIS A 228 -1.79 -7.62 25.45
C HIS A 228 -1.34 -7.77 26.92
N LYS A 229 -1.02 -6.65 27.60
CA LYS A 229 -0.65 -6.67 29.03
C LYS A 229 -1.76 -7.15 29.94
N LYS A 230 -3.02 -6.89 29.57
CA LYS A 230 -4.20 -7.27 30.34
C LYS A 230 -4.77 -8.64 29.95
N GLY A 231 -4.26 -9.28 28.89
CA GLY A 231 -4.85 -10.48 28.33
C GLY A 231 -6.28 -10.26 27.81
N PHE A 232 -6.56 -9.06 27.25
CA PHE A 232 -7.88 -8.69 26.77
C PHE A 232 -8.26 -9.39 25.47
N ASP A 233 -7.30 -9.68 24.63
CA ASP A 233 -7.48 -10.35 23.35
C ASP A 233 -6.66 -11.64 23.24
N ARG A 234 -7.01 -12.44 22.27
CA ARG A 234 -6.28 -13.63 21.82
C ARG A 234 -6.22 -13.69 20.32
N HIS A 235 -5.19 -14.34 19.77
CA HIS A 235 -4.96 -14.47 18.35
C HIS A 235 -5.32 -15.87 17.86
N LEU A 236 -6.27 -15.98 16.92
CA LEU A 236 -6.82 -17.26 16.51
C LEU A 236 -6.14 -17.86 15.27
N ILE A 237 -5.63 -17.01 14.38
CA ILE A 237 -4.97 -17.40 13.11
C ILE A 237 -4.17 -16.23 12.55
N GLN A 238 -3.16 -16.55 11.76
CA GLN A 238 -2.38 -15.59 10.99
C GLN A 238 -2.20 -16.04 9.53
N THR A 239 -1.96 -15.09 8.61
CA THR A 239 -1.82 -15.38 7.17
C THR A 239 -0.37 -15.41 6.67
N ALA A 240 0.62 -15.22 7.54
CA ALA A 240 2.02 -15.38 7.18
C ALA A 240 2.34 -16.83 6.77
N ARG A 241 3.30 -17.02 5.86
CA ARG A 241 3.69 -18.36 5.38
C ARG A 241 4.37 -19.20 6.45
N LYS A 242 4.99 -18.56 7.43
CA LYS A 242 5.53 -19.14 8.66
C LYS A 242 5.00 -18.32 9.81
N ARG A 243 4.92 -18.87 11.01
CA ARG A 243 4.47 -18.14 12.19
C ARG A 243 5.34 -16.92 12.41
N ASP A 244 4.69 -15.75 12.45
CA ASP A 244 5.34 -14.47 12.74
C ASP A 244 5.85 -14.47 14.19
N PRO A 245 7.08 -14.00 14.44
CA PRO A 245 7.66 -13.94 15.79
C PRO A 245 6.85 -13.08 16.77
N LEU A 246 6.05 -12.13 16.31
CA LEU A 246 5.18 -11.31 17.15
C LEU A 246 3.94 -12.07 17.63
N VAL A 247 3.51 -13.12 16.92
CA VAL A 247 2.28 -13.89 17.22
C VAL A 247 2.51 -15.39 17.06
N PRO A 248 3.52 -15.97 17.74
CA PRO A 248 3.94 -17.36 17.54
C PRO A 248 2.89 -18.38 17.99
N GLU A 249 1.97 -17.99 18.87
CA GLU A 249 0.90 -18.85 19.39
C GLU A 249 -0.20 -19.13 18.36
N ALA A 250 -0.45 -18.18 17.43
CA ALA A 250 -1.49 -18.35 16.43
C ALA A 250 -0.99 -19.24 15.27
N PRO A 251 -1.73 -20.30 14.90
CA PRO A 251 -1.38 -21.11 13.74
C PRO A 251 -1.47 -20.26 12.46
N THR A 252 -0.66 -20.61 11.45
CA THR A 252 -0.83 -20.02 10.12
C THR A 252 -2.07 -20.61 9.43
N ILE A 253 -2.65 -19.84 8.51
CA ILE A 253 -3.76 -20.33 7.69
C ILE A 253 -3.37 -21.56 6.88
N TYR A 254 -2.11 -21.68 6.48
CA TYR A 254 -1.57 -22.80 5.70
C TYR A 254 -1.49 -24.07 6.57
N GLU A 255 -1.05 -23.97 7.84
CA GLU A 255 -1.08 -25.07 8.79
C GLU A 255 -2.51 -25.62 8.98
N LEU A 256 -3.50 -24.72 9.09
CA LEU A 256 -4.90 -25.13 9.22
C LEU A 256 -5.45 -25.70 7.90
N MET A 257 -5.09 -25.15 6.74
CA MET A 257 -5.47 -25.70 5.44
C MET A 257 -4.98 -27.15 5.26
N ASP A 258 -3.77 -27.44 5.75
CA ASP A 258 -3.22 -28.81 5.73
C ASP A 258 -4.00 -29.72 6.71
N GLN A 259 -4.24 -29.26 7.93
CA GLN A 259 -5.00 -29.99 8.95
C GLN A 259 -6.43 -30.31 8.49
N TYR A 260 -7.13 -29.35 7.89
CA TYR A 260 -8.51 -29.49 7.40
C TYR A 260 -8.61 -30.07 5.99
N LYS A 261 -7.49 -30.38 5.35
CA LYS A 261 -7.44 -30.92 3.98
C LYS A 261 -8.20 -30.04 2.99
N THR A 262 -8.05 -28.72 3.13
CA THR A 262 -8.64 -27.75 2.20
C THR A 262 -8.28 -28.09 0.76
N THR A 263 -9.28 -28.15 -0.13
CA THR A 263 -9.09 -28.54 -1.53
C THR A 263 -8.12 -27.60 -2.25
N ASP A 264 -7.37 -28.11 -3.25
CA ASP A 264 -6.42 -27.31 -4.04
C ASP A 264 -7.09 -26.09 -4.67
N ASN A 265 -8.34 -26.24 -5.10
CA ASN A 265 -9.10 -25.17 -5.67
C ASN A 265 -9.39 -24.05 -4.66
N ASN A 266 -9.85 -24.38 -3.44
CA ASN A 266 -10.07 -23.38 -2.39
C ASN A 266 -8.75 -22.75 -1.93
N ARG A 267 -7.65 -23.52 -1.89
CA ARG A 267 -6.31 -22.99 -1.61
C ARG A 267 -5.89 -21.95 -2.64
N ARG A 268 -6.12 -22.20 -3.95
CA ARG A 268 -5.81 -21.26 -5.02
C ARG A 268 -6.61 -19.95 -4.90
N ILE A 269 -7.91 -20.05 -4.64
CA ILE A 269 -8.75 -18.88 -4.42
C ILE A 269 -8.28 -18.10 -3.20
N ALA A 270 -7.99 -18.78 -2.08
CA ALA A 270 -7.47 -18.16 -0.86
C ALA A 270 -6.13 -17.45 -1.13
N GLN A 271 -5.23 -18.01 -1.93
CA GLN A 271 -3.97 -17.36 -2.31
C GLN A 271 -4.20 -16.06 -3.07
N VAL A 272 -5.16 -16.02 -4.00
CA VAL A 272 -5.52 -14.78 -4.70
C VAL A 272 -6.08 -13.75 -3.72
N LEU A 273 -6.98 -14.16 -2.82
CA LEU A 273 -7.57 -13.27 -1.82
C LEU A 273 -6.54 -12.72 -0.83
N LEU A 274 -5.56 -13.53 -0.44
CA LEU A 274 -4.49 -13.15 0.48
C LEU A 274 -3.31 -12.43 -0.19
N GLY A 275 -3.28 -12.36 -1.52
CA GLY A 275 -2.18 -11.74 -2.28
C GLY A 275 -1.92 -10.28 -1.92
N GLY A 276 -2.93 -9.58 -1.39
CA GLY A 276 -2.77 -8.20 -0.90
C GLY A 276 -1.74 -8.04 0.22
N ALA A 277 -1.37 -9.11 0.92
CA ALA A 277 -0.34 -9.07 1.95
C ALA A 277 1.03 -8.65 1.39
N GLU A 278 1.33 -9.04 0.17
CA GLU A 278 2.59 -8.71 -0.51
C GLU A 278 2.61 -7.25 -1.01
N PHE A 279 1.45 -6.64 -1.31
CA PHE A 279 1.37 -5.22 -1.64
C PHE A 279 1.64 -4.31 -0.45
N GLY A 280 1.44 -4.80 0.75
CA GLY A 280 1.68 -4.05 1.96
C GLY A 280 0.91 -2.72 2.02
N ARG A 281 1.60 -1.62 2.30
CA ARG A 281 1.01 -0.27 2.31
C ARG A 281 1.52 0.55 1.13
N PHE A 282 1.25 0.03 -0.05
CA PHE A 282 1.77 0.60 -1.29
C PHE A 282 1.26 2.02 -1.57
N MET A 283 2.10 2.80 -2.23
CA MET A 283 1.79 4.14 -2.72
C MET A 283 1.66 4.13 -4.23
N LEU A 284 0.63 4.80 -4.74
CA LEU A 284 0.28 4.88 -6.16
C LEU A 284 0.15 6.32 -6.61
N VAL A 285 0.33 6.58 -7.91
CA VAL A 285 -0.10 7.80 -8.56
C VAL A 285 -1.08 7.51 -9.69
N ALA A 286 -1.89 8.51 -10.05
CA ALA A 286 -3.00 8.39 -10.98
C ALA A 286 -2.58 7.86 -12.37
N PRO A 287 -3.50 7.19 -13.08
CA PRO A 287 -3.33 6.87 -14.50
C PRO A 287 -3.02 8.12 -15.33
N GLY A 288 -2.07 8.02 -16.26
CA GLY A 288 -1.67 9.16 -17.10
C GLY A 288 -0.65 10.10 -16.48
N THR A 289 -0.16 9.81 -15.25
CA THR A 289 1.00 10.52 -14.70
C THR A 289 2.21 10.36 -15.64
N PRO A 290 2.89 11.46 -16.04
CA PRO A 290 4.02 11.40 -16.97
C PRO A 290 5.12 10.46 -16.48
N PRO A 291 5.71 9.64 -17.38
CA PRO A 291 6.70 8.62 -16.99
C PRO A 291 7.94 9.17 -16.28
N ASP A 292 8.40 10.36 -16.65
CA ASP A 292 9.51 11.05 -15.99
C ASP A 292 9.20 11.36 -14.52
N ARG A 293 7.97 11.74 -14.21
CA ARG A 293 7.52 12.00 -12.84
C ARG A 293 7.37 10.73 -12.03
N VAL A 294 6.83 9.66 -12.64
CA VAL A 294 6.78 8.33 -12.02
C VAL A 294 8.18 7.87 -11.65
N LYS A 295 9.16 8.01 -12.56
CA LYS A 295 10.57 7.67 -12.33
C LYS A 295 11.13 8.47 -11.14
N ILE A 296 10.96 9.80 -11.14
CA ILE A 296 11.43 10.67 -10.05
C ILE A 296 10.85 10.21 -8.70
N LEU A 297 9.55 9.93 -8.65
CA LEU A 297 8.89 9.51 -7.41
C LEU A 297 9.37 8.13 -6.93
N ARG A 298 9.59 7.18 -7.83
CA ARG A 298 10.16 5.85 -7.50
C ARG A 298 11.58 5.95 -6.96
N GLU A 299 12.45 6.73 -7.64
CA GLU A 299 13.82 6.95 -7.17
C GLU A 299 13.85 7.65 -5.81
N ALA A 300 13.00 8.66 -5.62
CA ALA A 300 12.88 9.35 -4.34
C ALA A 300 12.37 8.42 -3.23
N TYR A 301 11.42 7.53 -3.56
CA TYR A 301 10.91 6.52 -2.65
C TYR A 301 12.02 5.56 -2.19
N VAL A 302 12.77 4.97 -3.11
CA VAL A 302 13.87 4.04 -2.79
C VAL A 302 14.91 4.73 -1.89
N LYS A 303 15.26 5.99 -2.19
CA LYS A 303 16.18 6.78 -1.35
C LYS A 303 15.59 7.05 0.03
N ALA A 304 14.30 7.38 0.13
CA ALA A 304 13.62 7.60 1.39
C ALA A 304 13.59 6.34 2.27
N MET A 305 13.41 5.13 1.69
CA MET A 305 13.45 3.88 2.43
C MET A 305 14.83 3.57 3.04
N ASN A 306 15.89 4.19 2.53
CA ASN A 306 17.25 4.07 3.04
C ASN A 306 17.68 5.31 3.87
N ASP A 307 16.78 6.27 4.11
CA ASP A 307 17.08 7.48 4.92
C ASP A 307 17.19 7.10 6.40
N PRO A 308 18.30 7.43 7.07
CA PRO A 308 18.49 7.12 8.50
C PRO A 308 17.40 7.71 9.41
N GLU A 309 16.85 8.90 9.08
CA GLU A 309 15.76 9.52 9.84
C GLU A 309 14.48 8.69 9.69
N LEU A 310 14.13 8.26 8.46
CA LEU A 310 12.96 7.43 8.23
C LEU A 310 13.07 6.10 8.99
N ILE A 311 14.23 5.42 8.88
CA ILE A 311 14.48 4.15 9.56
C ILE A 311 14.37 4.30 11.09
N ALA A 312 14.97 5.35 11.65
CA ALA A 312 14.92 5.62 13.10
C ALA A 312 13.49 5.89 13.58
N GLU A 313 12.73 6.72 12.85
CA GLU A 313 11.35 7.04 13.19
C GLU A 313 10.40 5.84 13.00
N ALA A 314 10.60 5.04 11.95
CA ALA A 314 9.86 3.79 11.76
C ALA A 314 10.10 2.84 12.94
N LYS A 315 11.36 2.62 13.33
CA LYS A 315 11.73 1.79 14.49
C LYS A 315 11.12 2.31 15.79
N LYS A 316 11.22 3.63 16.05
CA LYS A 316 10.60 4.28 17.21
C LYS A 316 9.07 4.10 17.22
N GLY A 317 8.46 4.15 16.05
CA GLY A 317 7.04 3.95 15.86
C GLY A 317 6.62 2.48 15.82
N ARG A 318 7.52 1.51 15.98
CA ARG A 318 7.26 0.07 15.79
C ARG A 318 6.59 -0.22 14.44
N MET A 319 7.09 0.45 13.41
CA MET A 319 6.70 0.26 12.02
C MET A 319 7.84 -0.51 11.35
N ASP A 320 7.72 -1.84 11.27
CA ASP A 320 8.74 -2.68 10.64
C ASP A 320 8.82 -2.40 9.14
N MET A 321 10.01 -2.57 8.60
CA MET A 321 10.33 -2.26 7.22
C MET A 321 10.72 -3.52 6.47
N ASP A 322 9.99 -3.81 5.39
CA ASP A 322 10.30 -4.81 4.37
C ASP A 322 9.89 -4.22 3.00
N PRO A 323 10.65 -3.20 2.52
CA PRO A 323 10.23 -2.39 1.39
C PRO A 323 10.32 -3.17 0.07
N SER A 324 9.33 -2.94 -0.80
CA SER A 324 9.30 -3.41 -2.18
C SER A 324 9.30 -2.23 -3.14
N THR A 325 9.92 -2.40 -4.30
CA THR A 325 9.96 -1.38 -5.35
C THR A 325 8.64 -1.27 -6.10
N GLY A 326 8.42 -0.11 -6.75
CA GLY A 326 7.22 0.08 -7.57
C GLY A 326 7.16 -0.86 -8.77
N GLU A 327 8.32 -1.21 -9.35
CA GLU A 327 8.43 -2.12 -10.49
C GLU A 327 8.04 -3.56 -10.12
N GLU A 328 8.57 -4.08 -9.01
CA GLU A 328 8.24 -5.41 -8.50
C GLU A 328 6.75 -5.55 -8.22
N LEU A 329 6.16 -4.57 -7.52
CA LEU A 329 4.74 -4.60 -7.20
C LEU A 329 3.85 -4.38 -8.43
N GLN A 330 4.31 -3.61 -9.42
CA GLN A 330 3.58 -3.42 -10.68
C GLN A 330 3.48 -4.73 -11.47
N ALA A 331 4.56 -5.51 -11.54
CA ALA A 331 4.57 -6.82 -12.18
C ALA A 331 3.63 -7.79 -11.47
N MET A 332 3.68 -7.84 -10.14
CA MET A 332 2.79 -8.67 -9.30
C MET A 332 1.31 -8.29 -9.49
N LEU A 333 0.99 -6.99 -9.54
CA LEU A 333 -0.36 -6.53 -9.78
C LEU A 333 -0.90 -7.02 -11.13
N GLN A 334 -0.09 -6.92 -12.19
CA GLN A 334 -0.47 -7.41 -13.51
C GLN A 334 -0.74 -8.92 -13.50
N GLU A 335 0.09 -9.70 -12.82
CA GLU A 335 -0.11 -11.14 -12.67
C GLU A 335 -1.45 -11.46 -11.96
N ILE A 336 -1.72 -10.81 -10.83
CA ILE A 336 -2.95 -11.01 -10.06
C ILE A 336 -4.18 -10.58 -10.86
N MET A 337 -4.13 -9.45 -11.55
CA MET A 337 -5.27 -8.93 -12.30
C MET A 337 -5.56 -9.68 -13.61
N ASN A 338 -4.59 -10.45 -14.11
CA ASN A 338 -4.70 -11.24 -15.34
C ASN A 338 -4.93 -12.75 -15.07
N GLN A 339 -5.43 -13.11 -13.88
CA GLN A 339 -5.78 -14.50 -13.57
C GLN A 339 -6.84 -15.06 -14.55
N PRO A 340 -6.90 -16.38 -14.75
CA PRO A 340 -7.94 -17.02 -15.57
C PRO A 340 -9.35 -16.61 -15.16
N LYS A 341 -10.25 -16.48 -16.13
CA LYS A 341 -11.61 -15.99 -15.89
C LYS A 341 -12.37 -16.80 -14.84
N ASP A 342 -12.22 -18.11 -14.83
CA ASP A 342 -12.85 -19.01 -13.86
C ASP A 342 -12.36 -18.74 -12.43
N VAL A 343 -11.08 -18.45 -12.25
CA VAL A 343 -10.51 -18.06 -10.95
C VAL A 343 -11.09 -16.71 -10.51
N ILE A 344 -11.13 -15.74 -11.42
CA ILE A 344 -11.67 -14.40 -11.13
C ILE A 344 -13.17 -14.49 -10.75
N GLU A 345 -13.98 -15.24 -11.50
CA GLU A 345 -15.40 -15.40 -11.18
C GLU A 345 -15.62 -16.08 -9.82
N ARG A 346 -14.79 -17.02 -9.45
CA ARG A 346 -14.84 -17.65 -8.11
C ARG A 346 -14.41 -16.71 -6.99
N VAL A 347 -13.33 -15.95 -7.18
CA VAL A 347 -12.93 -14.89 -6.26
C VAL A 347 -14.06 -13.88 -6.08
N LYS A 348 -14.67 -13.45 -7.18
CA LYS A 348 -15.81 -12.52 -7.18
C LYS A 348 -16.98 -13.07 -6.38
N LYS A 349 -17.35 -14.34 -6.60
CA LYS A 349 -18.43 -14.98 -5.85
C LYS A 349 -18.14 -14.98 -4.34
N VAL A 350 -16.93 -15.38 -3.93
CA VAL A 350 -16.53 -15.39 -2.51
C VAL A 350 -16.58 -14.00 -1.88
N LEU A 351 -16.32 -12.95 -2.67
CA LEU A 351 -16.37 -11.56 -2.17
C LEU A 351 -17.80 -10.98 -2.11
N GLN A 352 -18.77 -11.58 -2.80
CA GLN A 352 -20.16 -11.13 -2.85
C GLN A 352 -21.08 -11.89 -1.88
N ASP A 353 -20.71 -13.11 -1.51
CA ASP A 353 -21.40 -13.95 -0.52
C ASP A 353 -21.12 -13.47 0.93
#